data_74d16bc119650b3849e19a1043d42c10
#
_entry.id   74d16bc119650b3849e19a1043d42c10
#
_cell.length_a   1.000
_cell.length_b   1.000
_cell.length_c   1.000
_cell.angle_alpha   90.00
_cell.angle_beta   90.00
_cell.angle_gamma   90.00
#
_symmetry.space_group_name_H-M   'P 1'
#
loop_
_entity.id
_entity.type
_entity.pdbx_description
1 polymer ?
#
loop_
_entity_poly.entity_id
_entity_poly.type
_entity_poly.pdbx_seq_one_letter_code
_entity_poly.pdbx_strand_id
1 'polypeptide(L)'
;MTEFMDAVVTTANENEPLAVMNIPVPELDEKDVLVKVAAVAVNPVDAKQRGAAVASNATRVLGFDAVGEVVAVGEKATKFKTGDRIFYAGQLGRVGSNATFQAVNEDLAALAPEKMSDAEAAALPLTFLTAYELLADKFGLDVAENAASGKALLIINGAGGVGSIMIQLAKWMGMTVIASASREETVAWVKSLGADHVINHRDDYVAEMHMLGFDTVPYIAILHAPEPHFEQAAELIGAFGHIGAIVESVDPMPVGLIKNKAASLDWEFMFAKANYKVDMASQGDALSLAARLADKGSLRSTLTETLTGMT
;
A
#
# COMPACT_ATOMS: atom_id res chain seq x y z
N MET A 1 27.99 17.17 -18.45
CA MET A 1 28.17 17.62 -17.05
C MET A 1 27.13 16.89 -16.26
N THR A 2 27.51 16.22 -15.14
CA THR A 2 26.55 15.56 -14.26
C THR A 2 25.67 16.63 -13.63
N GLU A 3 24.37 16.53 -13.83
CA GLU A 3 23.39 17.39 -13.14
C GLU A 3 23.21 16.93 -11.70
N PHE A 4 22.97 17.84 -10.78
CA PHE A 4 22.76 17.56 -9.37
C PHE A 4 21.36 17.95 -8.94
N MET A 5 20.88 17.27 -7.88
CA MET A 5 19.56 17.50 -7.28
C MET A 5 19.63 17.49 -5.75
N ASP A 6 18.69 18.13 -5.10
CA ASP A 6 18.51 18.04 -3.66
C ASP A 6 17.74 16.77 -3.30
N ALA A 7 18.20 16.10 -2.24
CA ALA A 7 17.57 14.89 -1.70
C ALA A 7 17.69 14.84 -0.18
N VAL A 8 16.68 14.27 0.46
CA VAL A 8 16.71 13.93 1.89
C VAL A 8 17.35 12.56 2.05
N VAL A 9 18.49 12.51 2.70
CA VAL A 9 19.27 11.28 2.90
C VAL A 9 19.29 10.87 4.38
N THR A 10 19.42 9.58 4.62
CA THR A 10 19.71 9.07 5.97
C THR A 10 21.16 9.37 6.36
N THR A 11 21.37 9.67 7.64
CA THR A 11 22.71 9.90 8.22
C THR A 11 23.00 8.84 9.29
N ALA A 12 24.28 8.73 9.68
CA ALA A 12 24.72 7.91 10.80
C ALA A 12 24.42 8.55 12.18
N ASN A 13 23.97 9.80 12.20
CA ASN A 13 23.69 10.52 13.43
C ASN A 13 22.27 10.20 13.93
N GLU A 14 22.15 9.46 15.02
CA GLU A 14 20.83 9.09 15.59
C GLU A 14 20.00 10.30 16.03
N ASN A 15 20.64 11.41 16.39
CA ASN A 15 19.95 12.65 16.80
C ASN A 15 19.47 13.48 15.60
N GLU A 16 20.14 13.32 14.45
CA GLU A 16 19.79 13.97 13.19
C GLU A 16 19.79 12.92 12.07
N PRO A 17 18.83 11.99 12.07
CA PRO A 17 18.86 10.80 11.20
C PRO A 17 18.63 11.12 9.73
N LEU A 18 18.25 12.35 9.39
CA LEU A 18 17.99 12.84 8.04
C LEU A 18 18.72 14.17 7.80
N ALA A 19 19.22 14.35 6.58
CA ALA A 19 19.82 15.61 6.14
C ALA A 19 19.50 15.86 4.65
N VAL A 20 19.43 17.14 4.27
CA VAL A 20 19.35 17.51 2.84
C VAL A 20 20.76 17.52 2.27
N MET A 21 20.96 16.80 1.18
CA MET A 21 22.22 16.73 0.43
C MET A 21 22.00 16.97 -1.05
N ASN A 22 23.01 17.58 -1.69
CA ASN A 22 23.05 17.73 -3.14
C ASN A 22 23.76 16.51 -3.73
N ILE A 23 23.04 15.69 -4.50
CA ILE A 23 23.50 14.43 -5.08
C ILE A 23 23.32 14.43 -6.61
N PRO A 24 24.03 13.56 -7.35
CA PRO A 24 23.81 13.44 -8.80
C PRO A 24 22.36 13.02 -9.12
N VAL A 25 21.79 13.59 -10.18
CA VAL A 25 20.55 13.11 -10.77
C VAL A 25 20.76 11.65 -11.22
N PRO A 26 19.82 10.70 -10.93
CA PRO A 26 20.00 9.30 -11.28
C PRO A 26 20.06 9.10 -12.80
N GLU A 27 20.94 8.20 -13.25
CA GLU A 27 20.94 7.70 -14.62
C GLU A 27 19.72 6.81 -14.85
N LEU A 28 19.21 6.83 -16.08
CA LEU A 28 18.04 6.02 -16.45
C LEU A 28 18.47 4.65 -16.98
N ASP A 29 17.84 3.61 -16.46
CA ASP A 29 17.80 2.32 -17.14
C ASP A 29 16.91 2.40 -18.39
N GLU A 30 17.02 1.42 -19.29
CA GLU A 30 16.35 1.43 -20.60
C GLU A 30 14.84 1.69 -20.53
N LYS A 31 14.16 1.16 -19.52
CA LYS A 31 12.70 1.29 -19.30
C LYS A 31 12.32 2.30 -18.22
N ASP A 32 13.25 3.12 -17.78
CA ASP A 32 12.96 4.11 -16.76
C ASP A 32 12.35 5.39 -17.35
N VAL A 33 11.63 6.09 -16.49
CA VAL A 33 11.29 7.49 -16.68
C VAL A 33 11.89 8.32 -15.55
N LEU A 34 12.40 9.51 -15.85
CA LEU A 34 12.83 10.47 -14.85
C LEU A 34 11.64 11.35 -14.47
N VAL A 35 11.30 11.35 -13.21
CA VAL A 35 10.18 12.12 -12.69
C VAL A 35 10.68 13.27 -11.85
N LYS A 36 10.23 14.49 -12.17
CA LYS A 36 10.33 15.64 -11.29
C LYS A 36 9.25 15.49 -10.23
N VAL A 37 9.64 15.18 -9.01
CA VAL A 37 8.70 14.86 -7.91
C VAL A 37 7.97 16.13 -7.46
N ALA A 38 6.65 16.06 -7.41
CA ALA A 38 5.77 17.14 -6.95
C ALA A 38 5.29 16.91 -5.52
N ALA A 39 4.96 15.67 -5.16
CA ALA A 39 4.58 15.27 -3.81
C ALA A 39 4.97 13.82 -3.53
N VAL A 40 5.20 13.53 -2.26
CA VAL A 40 5.50 12.19 -1.74
C VAL A 40 4.58 11.87 -0.57
N ALA A 41 4.36 10.58 -0.27
CA ALA A 41 3.69 10.18 0.95
C ALA A 41 4.59 9.28 1.79
N VAL A 42 4.43 9.38 3.11
CA VAL A 42 5.21 8.62 4.10
C VAL A 42 4.39 7.41 4.55
N ASN A 43 5.03 6.24 4.53
CA ASN A 43 4.45 4.97 4.94
C ASN A 43 5.26 4.34 6.09
N PRO A 44 4.71 3.38 6.84
CA PRO A 44 5.45 2.67 7.90
C PRO A 44 6.77 2.04 7.42
N VAL A 45 6.84 1.63 6.15
CA VAL A 45 8.07 1.08 5.55
C VAL A 45 9.21 2.11 5.48
N ASP A 46 8.91 3.40 5.30
CA ASP A 46 9.93 4.46 5.30
C ASP A 46 10.63 4.54 6.65
N ALA A 47 9.86 4.47 7.76
CA ALA A 47 10.42 4.44 9.10
C ALA A 47 11.26 3.18 9.36
N LYS A 48 10.82 2.00 8.89
CA LYS A 48 11.58 0.75 8.97
C LYS A 48 12.89 0.85 8.19
N GLN A 49 12.84 1.34 6.94
CA GLN A 49 14.02 1.51 6.10
C GLN A 49 14.99 2.56 6.66
N ARG A 50 14.49 3.65 7.26
CA ARG A 50 15.31 4.61 7.99
C ARG A 50 16.04 3.95 9.15
N GLY A 51 15.34 3.21 10.00
CA GLY A 51 15.95 2.46 11.11
C GLY A 51 17.04 1.50 10.65
N ALA A 52 16.80 0.74 9.59
CA ALA A 52 17.77 -0.18 9.00
C ALA A 52 18.99 0.55 8.41
N ALA A 53 18.78 1.69 7.75
CA ALA A 53 19.87 2.51 7.20
C ALA A 53 20.77 3.10 8.30
N VAL A 54 20.18 3.65 9.37
CA VAL A 54 20.91 4.14 10.53
C VAL A 54 21.70 3.02 11.20
N ALA A 55 21.07 1.87 11.46
CA ALA A 55 21.73 0.71 12.10
C ALA A 55 22.90 0.15 11.27
N SER A 56 22.84 0.24 9.94
CA SER A 56 23.91 -0.20 9.02
C SER A 56 24.88 0.93 8.62
N ASN A 57 24.72 2.13 9.16
CA ASN A 57 25.51 3.32 8.82
C ASN A 57 25.48 3.63 7.30
N ALA A 58 24.32 3.41 6.66
CA ALA A 58 24.15 3.60 5.24
C ALA A 58 23.50 4.96 4.93
N THR A 59 24.08 5.70 3.97
CA THR A 59 23.45 6.90 3.41
C THR A 59 22.53 6.47 2.27
N ARG A 60 21.22 6.75 2.40
CA ARG A 60 20.20 6.38 1.41
C ARG A 60 19.18 7.51 1.26
N VAL A 61 18.71 7.72 0.04
CA VAL A 61 17.48 8.48 -0.21
C VAL A 61 16.31 7.53 -0.02
N LEU A 62 15.42 7.83 0.89
CA LEU A 62 14.20 7.07 1.18
C LEU A 62 13.02 7.65 0.38
N GLY A 63 11.83 7.08 0.63
CA GLY A 63 10.60 7.46 -0.02
C GLY A 63 10.23 6.48 -1.12
N PHE A 64 8.95 6.15 -1.17
CA PHE A 64 8.40 5.20 -2.14
C PHE A 64 7.28 5.84 -2.94
N ASP A 65 6.22 6.24 -2.27
CA ASP A 65 5.09 6.89 -2.90
C ASP A 65 5.44 8.26 -3.46
N ALA A 66 5.07 8.49 -4.71
CA ALA A 66 5.24 9.80 -5.33
C ALA A 66 4.23 10.07 -6.44
N VAL A 67 4.04 11.35 -6.71
CA VAL A 67 3.45 11.89 -7.93
C VAL A 67 4.39 12.96 -8.48
N GLY A 68 4.49 13.06 -9.80
CA GLY A 68 5.31 14.09 -10.45
C GLY A 68 5.16 14.09 -11.95
N GLU A 69 5.94 14.96 -12.60
CA GLU A 69 5.96 15.13 -14.04
C GLU A 69 7.16 14.37 -14.64
N VAL A 70 6.93 13.61 -15.69
CA VAL A 70 7.98 12.97 -16.48
C VAL A 70 8.78 14.02 -17.21
N VAL A 71 10.09 14.09 -16.97
CA VAL A 71 11.00 15.07 -17.61
C VAL A 71 11.98 14.43 -18.60
N ALA A 72 12.20 13.11 -18.49
CA ALA A 72 12.98 12.34 -19.46
C ALA A 72 12.51 10.89 -19.49
N VAL A 73 12.80 10.17 -20.55
CA VAL A 73 12.44 8.76 -20.76
C VAL A 73 13.66 7.97 -21.23
N GLY A 74 13.80 6.74 -20.75
CA GLY A 74 14.81 5.79 -21.19
C GLY A 74 14.59 5.32 -22.64
N GLU A 75 15.62 4.74 -23.25
CA GLU A 75 15.61 4.39 -24.68
C GLU A 75 14.51 3.42 -25.09
N LYS A 76 14.05 2.56 -24.17
CA LYS A 76 13.00 1.56 -24.41
C LYS A 76 11.70 1.86 -23.66
N ALA A 77 11.61 2.99 -22.96
CA ALA A 77 10.38 3.42 -22.31
C ALA A 77 9.40 3.92 -23.38
N THR A 78 8.18 3.40 -23.34
CA THR A 78 7.14 3.68 -24.34
C THR A 78 5.79 4.05 -23.74
N LYS A 79 5.62 3.82 -22.43
CA LYS A 79 4.33 3.99 -21.74
C LYS A 79 4.00 5.44 -21.42
N PHE A 80 5.04 6.27 -21.24
CA PHE A 80 4.92 7.69 -20.90
C PHE A 80 5.79 8.57 -21.79
N LYS A 81 5.48 9.85 -21.81
CA LYS A 81 6.24 10.91 -22.49
C LYS A 81 6.50 12.07 -21.54
N THR A 82 7.45 12.92 -21.88
CA THR A 82 7.74 14.18 -21.17
C THR A 82 6.46 15.03 -21.09
N GLY A 83 6.18 15.55 -19.89
CA GLY A 83 4.99 16.31 -19.52
C GLY A 83 3.85 15.47 -18.97
N ASP A 84 3.91 14.14 -19.03
CA ASP A 84 2.92 13.29 -18.39
C ASP A 84 3.02 13.38 -16.87
N ARG A 85 1.87 13.52 -16.19
CA ARG A 85 1.77 13.48 -14.74
C ARG A 85 1.49 12.04 -14.30
N ILE A 86 2.45 11.43 -13.59
CA ILE A 86 2.38 10.03 -13.18
C ILE A 86 2.47 9.89 -11.66
N PHE A 87 2.01 8.73 -11.14
CA PHE A 87 2.14 8.34 -9.75
C PHE A 87 2.55 6.87 -9.62
N TYR A 88 3.24 6.55 -8.53
CA TYR A 88 3.85 5.24 -8.34
C TYR A 88 4.29 5.01 -6.89
N ALA A 89 4.57 3.75 -6.53
CA ALA A 89 5.10 3.35 -5.22
C ALA A 89 6.60 3.01 -5.24
N GLY A 90 7.29 3.22 -6.35
CA GLY A 90 8.72 2.95 -6.48
C GLY A 90 9.11 1.49 -6.18
N GLN A 91 10.37 1.28 -5.78
CA GLN A 91 10.92 -0.04 -5.47
C GLN A 91 12.04 0.04 -4.43
N LEU A 92 12.31 -1.06 -3.72
CA LEU A 92 13.44 -1.17 -2.82
C LEU A 92 14.77 -1.20 -3.59
N GLY A 93 15.83 -0.69 -2.95
CA GLY A 93 17.20 -0.78 -3.49
C GLY A 93 17.58 0.26 -4.54
N ARG A 94 16.67 1.18 -4.89
CA ARG A 94 16.95 2.35 -5.75
C ARG A 94 16.87 3.66 -4.95
N VAL A 95 17.30 4.76 -5.57
CA VAL A 95 17.13 6.12 -5.02
C VAL A 95 15.64 6.37 -4.84
N GLY A 96 15.24 6.75 -3.62
CA GLY A 96 13.84 6.94 -3.26
C GLY A 96 13.25 8.28 -3.73
N SER A 97 11.98 8.48 -3.41
CA SER A 97 11.19 9.64 -3.85
C SER A 97 11.45 10.93 -3.05
N ASN A 98 12.14 10.85 -1.89
CA ASN A 98 12.46 12.04 -1.09
C ASN A 98 13.60 12.86 -1.73
N ALA A 99 13.42 13.24 -2.99
CA ALA A 99 14.39 13.96 -3.82
C ALA A 99 13.67 14.81 -4.87
N THR A 100 14.40 15.75 -5.48
CA THR A 100 13.83 16.58 -6.57
C THR A 100 13.46 15.74 -7.80
N PHE A 101 14.26 14.71 -8.09
CA PHE A 101 14.01 13.79 -9.20
C PHE A 101 14.14 12.33 -8.74
N GLN A 102 13.35 11.46 -9.35
CA GLN A 102 13.46 10.01 -9.17
C GLN A 102 13.39 9.30 -10.52
N ALA A 103 14.25 8.29 -10.72
CA ALA A 103 14.12 7.35 -11.82
C ALA A 103 13.25 6.17 -11.37
N VAL A 104 12.21 5.87 -12.14
CA VAL A 104 11.28 4.76 -11.87
C VAL A 104 11.03 3.96 -13.13
N ASN A 105 10.93 2.63 -13.02
CA ASN A 105 10.58 1.78 -14.16
C ASN A 105 9.13 2.06 -14.58
N GLU A 106 8.90 2.27 -15.88
CA GLU A 106 7.59 2.61 -16.45
C GLU A 106 6.49 1.56 -16.11
N ASP A 107 6.88 0.30 -15.93
CA ASP A 107 5.94 -0.78 -15.60
C ASP A 107 5.34 -0.64 -14.19
N LEU A 108 5.99 0.10 -13.29
CA LEU A 108 5.54 0.34 -11.90
C LEU A 108 4.68 1.61 -11.74
N ALA A 109 4.40 2.34 -12.81
CA ALA A 109 3.74 3.63 -12.76
C ALA A 109 2.47 3.68 -13.61
N ALA A 110 1.60 4.64 -13.29
CA ALA A 110 0.44 4.99 -14.09
C ALA A 110 0.26 6.52 -14.20
N LEU A 111 -0.58 6.98 -15.13
CA LEU A 111 -1.04 8.37 -15.16
C LEU A 111 -1.79 8.67 -13.85
N ALA A 112 -1.46 9.78 -13.22
CA ALA A 112 -2.08 10.18 -11.98
C ALA A 112 -3.56 10.59 -12.19
N PRO A 113 -4.42 10.42 -11.17
CA PRO A 113 -5.81 10.85 -11.25
C PRO A 113 -5.93 12.34 -11.59
N GLU A 114 -6.79 12.71 -12.53
CA GLU A 114 -6.95 14.10 -12.98
C GLU A 114 -7.62 14.98 -11.91
N LYS A 115 -8.53 14.40 -11.10
CA LYS A 115 -9.32 15.12 -10.11
C LYS A 115 -8.67 15.23 -8.73
N MET A 116 -7.52 14.63 -8.52
CA MET A 116 -6.81 14.70 -7.25
C MET A 116 -5.63 15.66 -7.33
N SER A 117 -5.42 16.42 -6.25
CA SER A 117 -4.19 17.17 -6.03
C SER A 117 -2.98 16.24 -5.97
N ASP A 118 -1.77 16.80 -6.08
CA ASP A 118 -0.54 16.00 -5.99
C ASP A 118 -0.43 15.30 -4.64
N ALA A 119 -0.77 15.97 -3.54
CA ALA A 119 -0.75 15.38 -2.22
C ALA A 119 -1.74 14.20 -2.07
N GLU A 120 -2.96 14.34 -2.60
CA GLU A 120 -3.96 13.27 -2.59
C GLU A 120 -3.55 12.08 -3.44
N ALA A 121 -3.00 12.33 -4.62
CA ALA A 121 -2.55 11.29 -5.53
C ALA A 121 -1.33 10.54 -4.99
N ALA A 122 -0.37 11.25 -4.38
CA ALA A 122 0.82 10.64 -3.77
C ALA A 122 0.47 9.71 -2.59
N ALA A 123 -0.65 9.92 -1.90
CA ALA A 123 -1.06 9.10 -0.75
C ALA A 123 -1.71 7.74 -1.14
N LEU A 124 -1.79 7.41 -2.43
CA LEU A 124 -2.52 6.23 -2.90
C LEU A 124 -1.63 5.01 -3.24
N PRO A 125 -0.49 5.13 -3.95
CA PRO A 125 0.09 4.02 -4.68
C PRO A 125 0.41 2.80 -3.82
N LEU A 126 1.22 2.95 -2.77
CA LEU A 126 1.65 1.83 -1.93
C LEU A 126 0.46 1.15 -1.24
N THR A 127 -0.44 1.94 -0.67
CA THR A 127 -1.60 1.43 0.05
C THR A 127 -2.61 0.77 -0.89
N PHE A 128 -2.76 1.30 -2.11
CA PHE A 128 -3.61 0.70 -3.13
C PHE A 128 -3.04 -0.61 -3.65
N LEU A 129 -1.75 -0.63 -4.03
CA LEU A 129 -1.09 -1.84 -4.51
C LEU A 129 -1.15 -2.96 -3.48
N THR A 130 -0.86 -2.66 -2.21
CA THR A 130 -0.95 -3.65 -1.12
C THR A 130 -2.37 -4.20 -0.97
N ALA A 131 -3.40 -3.35 -0.99
CA ALA A 131 -4.79 -3.79 -0.89
C ALA A 131 -5.23 -4.59 -2.13
N TYR A 132 -4.86 -4.12 -3.32
CA TYR A 132 -5.19 -4.75 -4.60
C TYR A 132 -4.55 -6.14 -4.72
N GLU A 133 -3.24 -6.25 -4.50
CA GLU A 133 -2.49 -7.51 -4.63
C GLU A 133 -2.93 -8.54 -3.59
N LEU A 134 -3.28 -8.10 -2.36
CA LEU A 134 -3.85 -9.01 -1.38
C LEU A 134 -5.20 -9.59 -1.85
N LEU A 135 -6.09 -8.77 -2.42
CA LEU A 135 -7.38 -9.22 -2.93
C LEU A 135 -7.25 -10.05 -4.22
N ALA A 136 -6.46 -9.58 -5.19
CA ALA A 136 -6.30 -10.21 -6.50
C ALA A 136 -5.37 -11.41 -6.46
N ASP A 137 -4.12 -11.19 -6.05
CA ASP A 137 -3.06 -12.19 -6.23
C ASP A 137 -3.07 -13.26 -5.13
N LYS A 138 -3.48 -12.87 -3.90
CA LYS A 138 -3.47 -13.78 -2.75
C LYS A 138 -4.84 -14.42 -2.50
N PHE A 139 -5.91 -13.63 -2.51
CA PHE A 139 -7.25 -14.17 -2.32
C PHE A 139 -7.90 -14.68 -3.62
N GLY A 140 -7.24 -14.48 -4.76
CA GLY A 140 -7.71 -14.97 -6.07
C GLY A 140 -9.03 -14.35 -6.51
N LEU A 141 -9.31 -13.11 -6.09
CA LEU A 141 -10.54 -12.42 -6.46
C LEU A 141 -10.36 -11.65 -7.77
N ASP A 142 -11.40 -11.66 -8.60
CA ASP A 142 -11.48 -10.73 -9.71
C ASP A 142 -11.80 -9.33 -9.16
N VAL A 143 -10.85 -8.39 -9.32
CA VAL A 143 -10.99 -7.01 -8.82
C VAL A 143 -11.72 -6.18 -9.87
N ALA A 144 -13.02 -6.41 -9.97
CA ALA A 144 -13.93 -5.72 -10.86
C ALA A 144 -15.22 -5.31 -10.14
N GLU A 145 -15.95 -4.36 -10.71
CA GLU A 145 -17.19 -3.83 -10.12
C GLU A 145 -18.21 -4.96 -9.89
N ASN A 146 -18.68 -5.09 -8.64
CA ASN A 146 -19.62 -6.12 -8.18
C ASN A 146 -19.18 -7.59 -8.39
N ALA A 147 -17.90 -7.86 -8.76
CA ALA A 147 -17.41 -9.21 -9.04
C ALA A 147 -17.34 -10.12 -7.81
N ALA A 148 -17.33 -9.56 -6.61
CA ALA A 148 -17.29 -10.30 -5.34
C ALA A 148 -18.59 -10.18 -4.53
N SER A 149 -19.71 -9.88 -5.17
CA SER A 149 -21.02 -9.76 -4.52
C SER A 149 -21.38 -11.03 -3.74
N GLY A 150 -21.88 -10.84 -2.51
CA GLY A 150 -22.26 -11.94 -1.61
C GLY A 150 -21.10 -12.55 -0.82
N LYS A 151 -19.85 -12.10 -1.04
CA LYS A 151 -18.69 -12.51 -0.25
C LYS A 151 -18.46 -11.52 0.89
N ALA A 152 -17.99 -12.01 2.05
CA ALA A 152 -17.65 -11.19 3.20
C ALA A 152 -16.13 -11.11 3.39
N LEU A 153 -15.65 -9.94 3.82
CA LEU A 153 -14.25 -9.67 4.14
C LEU A 153 -14.15 -9.05 5.54
N LEU A 154 -13.37 -9.68 6.41
CA LEU A 154 -12.97 -9.11 7.70
C LEU A 154 -11.62 -8.41 7.55
N ILE A 155 -11.55 -7.13 7.95
CA ILE A 155 -10.34 -6.32 7.87
C ILE A 155 -9.92 -5.92 9.30
N ILE A 156 -8.83 -6.48 9.79
CA ILE A 156 -8.21 -6.09 11.06
C ILE A 156 -7.31 -4.88 10.82
N ASN A 157 -7.48 -3.83 11.64
CA ASN A 157 -6.88 -2.51 11.46
C ASN A 157 -7.43 -1.75 10.22
N GLY A 158 -8.77 -1.74 10.09
CA GLY A 158 -9.47 -1.14 8.95
C GLY A 158 -9.24 0.37 8.78
N ALA A 159 -8.93 1.11 9.84
CA ALA A 159 -8.69 2.55 9.80
C ALA A 159 -7.25 2.95 9.39
N GLY A 160 -6.34 1.98 9.22
CA GLY A 160 -5.00 2.23 8.68
C GLY A 160 -5.02 2.57 7.18
N GLY A 161 -3.89 2.99 6.61
CA GLY A 161 -3.80 3.36 5.19
C GLY A 161 -4.29 2.27 4.25
N VAL A 162 -3.74 1.06 4.35
CA VAL A 162 -4.16 -0.09 3.52
C VAL A 162 -5.62 -0.48 3.80
N GLY A 163 -6.04 -0.50 5.08
CA GLY A 163 -7.41 -0.83 5.48
C GLY A 163 -8.42 0.14 4.89
N SER A 164 -8.10 1.44 4.90
CA SER A 164 -8.95 2.49 4.34
C SER A 164 -9.16 2.34 2.82
N ILE A 165 -8.13 1.94 2.09
CA ILE A 165 -8.23 1.64 0.65
C ILE A 165 -8.98 0.32 0.43
N MET A 166 -8.65 -0.72 1.21
CA MET A 166 -9.26 -2.05 1.06
C MET A 166 -10.76 -2.02 1.31
N ILE A 167 -11.25 -1.25 2.28
CA ILE A 167 -12.69 -1.06 2.51
C ILE A 167 -13.36 -0.54 1.24
N GLN A 168 -12.84 0.54 0.65
CA GLN A 168 -13.41 1.16 -0.55
C GLN A 168 -13.39 0.22 -1.75
N LEU A 169 -12.25 -0.47 -1.96
CA LEU A 169 -12.09 -1.41 -3.06
C LEU A 169 -13.03 -2.61 -2.91
N ALA A 170 -13.11 -3.21 -1.72
CA ALA A 170 -14.01 -4.33 -1.44
C ALA A 170 -15.49 -3.93 -1.58
N LYS A 171 -15.86 -2.71 -1.17
CA LYS A 171 -17.22 -2.17 -1.38
C LYS A 171 -17.54 -1.99 -2.87
N TRP A 172 -16.60 -1.48 -3.64
CA TRP A 172 -16.76 -1.37 -5.09
C TRP A 172 -16.90 -2.76 -5.77
N MET A 173 -16.20 -3.77 -5.25
CA MET A 173 -16.36 -5.16 -5.67
C MET A 173 -17.67 -5.82 -5.21
N GLY A 174 -18.52 -5.14 -4.43
CA GLY A 174 -19.81 -5.62 -3.94
C GLY A 174 -19.73 -6.51 -2.70
N MET A 175 -18.61 -6.53 -1.98
CA MET A 175 -18.44 -7.33 -0.77
C MET A 175 -19.19 -6.74 0.43
N THR A 176 -19.55 -7.62 1.38
CA THR A 176 -19.86 -7.21 2.75
C THR A 176 -18.56 -7.01 3.51
N VAL A 177 -18.33 -5.79 4.02
CA VAL A 177 -17.07 -5.42 4.69
C VAL A 177 -17.30 -5.26 6.18
N ILE A 178 -16.58 -6.07 6.98
CA ILE A 178 -16.47 -5.95 8.42
C ILE A 178 -15.08 -5.37 8.72
N ALA A 179 -14.99 -4.17 9.29
CA ALA A 179 -13.71 -3.52 9.57
C ALA A 179 -13.50 -3.37 11.09
N SER A 180 -12.28 -3.61 11.57
CA SER A 180 -11.99 -3.36 12.96
C SER A 180 -11.50 -1.93 13.22
N ALA A 181 -12.04 -1.30 14.24
CA ALA A 181 -11.63 0.01 14.75
C ALA A 181 -11.97 0.11 16.24
N SER A 182 -11.15 0.80 17.04
CA SER A 182 -11.28 0.82 18.51
C SER A 182 -11.51 2.20 19.13
N ARG A 183 -11.39 3.29 18.36
CA ARG A 183 -11.63 4.66 18.81
C ARG A 183 -12.80 5.25 18.03
N GLU A 184 -13.56 6.16 18.65
CA GLU A 184 -14.74 6.78 18.04
C GLU A 184 -14.45 7.39 16.67
N GLU A 185 -13.35 8.15 16.55
CA GLU A 185 -12.94 8.76 15.29
C GLU A 185 -12.62 7.73 14.21
N THR A 186 -11.95 6.60 14.57
CA THR A 186 -11.61 5.55 13.61
C THR A 186 -12.83 4.71 13.23
N VAL A 187 -13.80 4.52 14.14
CA VAL A 187 -15.10 3.90 13.85
C VAL A 187 -15.88 4.76 12.85
N ALA A 188 -15.96 6.07 13.09
CA ALA A 188 -16.62 7.01 12.16
C ALA A 188 -15.93 7.01 10.79
N TRP A 189 -14.59 6.96 10.78
CA TRP A 189 -13.79 6.90 9.55
C TRP A 189 -14.11 5.68 8.72
N VAL A 190 -13.98 4.45 9.26
CA VAL A 190 -14.23 3.23 8.47
C VAL A 190 -15.66 3.12 7.98
N LYS A 191 -16.65 3.59 8.78
CA LYS A 191 -18.04 3.69 8.34
C LYS A 191 -18.20 4.65 7.16
N SER A 192 -17.51 5.79 7.20
CA SER A 192 -17.55 6.79 6.11
C SER A 192 -16.91 6.28 4.82
N LEU A 193 -16.04 5.25 4.89
CA LEU A 193 -15.44 4.56 3.75
C LEU A 193 -16.33 3.45 3.18
N GLY A 194 -17.42 3.11 3.87
CA GLY A 194 -18.39 2.13 3.41
C GLY A 194 -18.37 0.79 4.17
N ALA A 195 -17.64 0.65 5.28
CA ALA A 195 -17.72 -0.56 6.09
C ALA A 195 -19.16 -0.81 6.55
N ASP A 196 -19.70 -2.02 6.29
CA ASP A 196 -21.05 -2.41 6.67
C ASP A 196 -21.16 -2.64 8.18
N HIS A 197 -20.11 -3.25 8.76
CA HIS A 197 -20.01 -3.52 10.18
C HIS A 197 -18.67 -3.07 10.73
N VAL A 198 -18.65 -2.73 12.03
CA VAL A 198 -17.43 -2.37 12.74
C VAL A 198 -17.35 -3.18 14.02
N ILE A 199 -16.20 -3.80 14.25
CA ILE A 199 -15.87 -4.55 15.47
C ILE A 199 -14.68 -3.92 16.19
N ASN A 200 -14.50 -4.24 17.46
CA ASN A 200 -13.36 -3.76 18.24
C ASN A 200 -12.28 -4.85 18.36
N HIS A 201 -11.17 -4.70 17.66
CA HIS A 201 -10.05 -5.65 17.69
C HIS A 201 -9.32 -5.75 19.04
N ARG A 202 -9.68 -4.94 20.04
CA ARG A 202 -9.13 -5.02 21.41
C ARG A 202 -9.94 -5.93 22.33
N ASP A 203 -11.14 -6.29 21.90
CA ASP A 203 -12.07 -7.15 22.63
C ASP A 203 -12.11 -8.57 22.00
N ASP A 204 -12.97 -9.42 22.49
CA ASP A 204 -13.28 -10.70 21.85
C ASP A 204 -14.13 -10.46 20.60
N TYR A 205 -13.47 -10.20 19.48
CA TYR A 205 -14.16 -9.92 18.23
C TYR A 205 -14.77 -11.18 17.58
N VAL A 206 -14.44 -12.39 18.04
CA VAL A 206 -15.15 -13.61 17.61
C VAL A 206 -16.60 -13.56 18.09
N ALA A 207 -16.82 -13.21 19.36
CA ALA A 207 -18.16 -13.05 19.89
C ALA A 207 -18.93 -11.93 19.17
N GLU A 208 -18.26 -10.79 18.86
CA GLU A 208 -18.89 -9.72 18.08
C GLU A 208 -19.30 -10.19 16.69
N MET A 209 -18.45 -10.94 15.98
CA MET A 209 -18.74 -11.51 14.65
C MET A 209 -19.96 -12.42 14.70
N HIS A 210 -20.04 -13.30 15.70
CA HIS A 210 -21.20 -14.17 15.89
C HIS A 210 -22.50 -13.37 16.15
N MET A 211 -22.44 -12.30 16.96
CA MET A 211 -23.59 -11.41 17.18
C MET A 211 -24.04 -10.70 15.89
N LEU A 212 -23.12 -10.44 14.95
CA LEU A 212 -23.43 -9.90 13.65
C LEU A 212 -23.96 -10.96 12.65
N GLY A 213 -23.98 -12.22 13.04
CA GLY A 213 -24.46 -13.35 12.22
C GLY A 213 -23.38 -13.98 11.32
N PHE A 214 -22.10 -13.72 11.60
CA PHE A 214 -20.97 -14.32 10.90
C PHE A 214 -20.30 -15.39 11.75
N ASP A 215 -20.69 -16.64 11.59
CA ASP A 215 -19.98 -17.78 12.22
C ASP A 215 -18.60 -17.97 11.60
N THR A 216 -18.48 -17.76 10.28
CA THR A 216 -17.21 -17.73 9.54
C THR A 216 -17.27 -16.77 8.38
N VAL A 217 -16.08 -16.36 7.90
CA VAL A 217 -15.93 -15.55 6.67
C VAL A 217 -14.89 -16.19 5.74
N PRO A 218 -15.00 -16.02 4.41
CA PRO A 218 -14.05 -16.62 3.46
C PRO A 218 -12.72 -15.87 3.39
N TYR A 219 -12.67 -14.58 3.77
CA TYR A 219 -11.49 -13.74 3.65
C TYR A 219 -11.26 -12.92 4.91
N ILE A 220 -10.02 -12.92 5.40
CA ILE A 220 -9.58 -12.12 6.54
C ILE A 220 -8.27 -11.45 6.18
N ALA A 221 -8.21 -10.11 6.28
CA ALA A 221 -6.99 -9.33 6.09
C ALA A 221 -6.49 -8.81 7.45
N ILE A 222 -5.29 -9.23 7.87
CA ILE A 222 -4.64 -8.75 9.09
C ILE A 222 -3.57 -7.72 8.66
N LEU A 223 -3.88 -6.45 8.81
CA LEU A 223 -3.07 -5.36 8.27
C LEU A 223 -2.10 -4.75 9.29
N HIS A 224 -2.02 -5.32 10.49
CA HIS A 224 -1.08 -4.93 11.54
C HIS A 224 -0.92 -6.08 12.54
N ALA A 225 0.33 -6.36 12.98
CA ALA A 225 0.67 -7.32 14.01
C ALA A 225 -0.15 -8.63 13.92
N PRO A 226 0.21 -9.58 13.04
CA PRO A 226 -0.61 -10.76 12.79
C PRO A 226 -0.73 -11.71 14.00
N GLU A 227 0.29 -11.77 14.86
CA GLU A 227 0.38 -12.73 15.96
C GLU A 227 -0.80 -12.64 16.94
N PRO A 228 -1.15 -11.46 17.52
CA PRO A 228 -2.21 -11.35 18.50
C PRO A 228 -3.61 -11.60 17.91
N HIS A 229 -3.74 -11.60 16.59
CA HIS A 229 -5.01 -11.77 15.90
C HIS A 229 -5.19 -13.14 15.26
N PHE A 230 -4.09 -13.93 15.12
CA PHE A 230 -4.13 -15.14 14.31
C PHE A 230 -5.06 -16.22 14.86
N GLU A 231 -5.11 -16.43 16.18
CA GLU A 231 -5.98 -17.45 16.78
C GLU A 231 -7.46 -17.15 16.53
N GLN A 232 -7.90 -15.91 16.76
CA GLN A 232 -9.28 -15.49 16.49
C GLN A 232 -9.58 -15.51 14.97
N ALA A 233 -8.63 -15.12 14.13
CA ALA A 233 -8.77 -15.25 12.69
C ALA A 233 -8.88 -16.71 12.24
N ALA A 234 -8.10 -17.61 12.85
CA ALA A 234 -8.18 -19.05 12.57
C ALA A 234 -9.54 -19.66 13.01
N GLU A 235 -10.18 -19.12 14.04
CA GLU A 235 -11.53 -19.49 14.44
C GLU A 235 -12.57 -19.01 13.42
N LEU A 236 -12.47 -17.77 12.97
CA LEU A 236 -13.44 -17.13 12.07
C LEU A 236 -13.26 -17.49 10.60
N ILE A 237 -12.09 -17.98 10.17
CA ILE A 237 -11.91 -18.35 8.77
C ILE A 237 -12.75 -19.56 8.39
N GLY A 238 -13.45 -19.50 7.30
CA GLY A 238 -14.20 -20.62 6.74
C GLY A 238 -13.30 -21.68 6.09
N ALA A 239 -13.88 -22.85 5.77
CA ALA A 239 -13.15 -23.86 5.00
C ALA A 239 -12.73 -23.32 3.62
N PHE A 240 -11.49 -23.62 3.21
CA PHE A 240 -10.84 -23.10 1.99
C PHE A 240 -10.72 -21.59 1.94
N GLY A 241 -10.85 -20.90 3.09
CA GLY A 241 -10.70 -19.46 3.17
C GLY A 241 -9.25 -18.98 3.22
N HIS A 242 -9.06 -17.68 3.13
CA HIS A 242 -7.76 -17.02 3.04
C HIS A 242 -7.58 -16.05 4.20
N ILE A 243 -6.47 -16.18 4.92
CA ILE A 243 -5.99 -15.18 5.88
C ILE A 243 -4.78 -14.50 5.25
N GLY A 244 -4.88 -13.21 4.98
CA GLY A 244 -3.79 -12.41 4.42
C GLY A 244 -3.12 -11.53 5.47
N ALA A 245 -1.79 -11.43 5.42
CA ALA A 245 -0.99 -10.56 6.28
C ALA A 245 0.00 -9.73 5.47
N ILE A 246 0.22 -8.47 5.90
CA ILE A 246 1.09 -7.50 5.21
C ILE A 246 2.28 -7.04 6.06
N VAL A 247 2.32 -7.47 7.31
CA VAL A 247 3.39 -7.14 8.27
C VAL A 247 3.99 -8.43 8.76
N GLU A 248 5.32 -8.49 8.80
CA GLU A 248 6.08 -9.64 9.32
C GLU A 248 5.66 -10.01 10.74
N SER A 249 5.63 -11.31 11.01
CA SER A 249 5.45 -11.85 12.36
C SER A 249 6.76 -11.75 13.14
N VAL A 250 6.69 -11.23 14.36
CA VAL A 250 7.82 -11.19 15.30
C VAL A 250 7.90 -12.49 16.10
N ASP A 251 6.73 -12.98 16.54
CA ASP A 251 6.60 -14.21 17.31
C ASP A 251 5.99 -15.35 16.46
N PRO A 252 6.21 -16.63 16.83
CA PRO A 252 5.60 -17.75 16.13
C PRO A 252 4.08 -17.72 16.15
N MET A 253 3.45 -17.95 14.99
CA MET A 253 2.00 -18.09 14.85
C MET A 253 1.61 -19.57 14.82
N PRO A 254 0.49 -19.97 15.46
CA PRO A 254 0.02 -21.35 15.49
C PRO A 254 -0.70 -21.75 14.19
N VAL A 255 0.00 -21.71 13.05
CA VAL A 255 -0.58 -21.95 11.71
C VAL A 255 -1.27 -23.31 11.55
N GLY A 256 -0.96 -24.26 12.43
CA GLY A 256 -1.64 -25.56 12.46
C GLY A 256 -3.16 -25.46 12.72
N LEU A 257 -3.65 -24.38 13.33
CA LEU A 257 -5.07 -24.17 13.63
C LEU A 257 -5.94 -24.14 12.37
N ILE A 258 -5.42 -23.66 11.25
CA ILE A 258 -6.19 -23.55 9.99
C ILE A 258 -6.10 -24.80 9.10
N LYS A 259 -5.28 -25.80 9.47
CA LYS A 259 -5.05 -27.01 8.66
C LYS A 259 -6.36 -27.78 8.37
N ASN A 260 -7.19 -28.01 9.39
CA ASN A 260 -8.40 -28.82 9.21
C ASN A 260 -9.49 -28.13 8.39
N LYS A 261 -9.37 -26.81 8.22
CA LYS A 261 -10.23 -26.00 7.33
C LYS A 261 -9.67 -25.92 5.91
N ALA A 262 -8.48 -26.50 5.65
CA ALA A 262 -7.74 -26.34 4.39
C ALA A 262 -7.62 -24.85 3.98
N ALA A 263 -7.56 -23.96 4.96
CA ALA A 263 -7.41 -22.53 4.73
C ALA A 263 -5.94 -22.15 4.51
N SER A 264 -5.69 -21.02 3.86
CA SER A 264 -4.33 -20.51 3.61
C SER A 264 -3.96 -19.35 4.53
N LEU A 265 -2.64 -19.18 4.73
CA LEU A 265 -2.03 -17.95 5.22
C LEU A 265 -1.19 -17.37 4.10
N ASP A 266 -1.58 -16.19 3.63
CA ASP A 266 -1.03 -15.55 2.46
C ASP A 266 -0.27 -14.26 2.87
N TRP A 267 1.02 -14.17 2.52
CA TRP A 267 1.82 -12.97 2.71
C TRP A 267 1.69 -12.04 1.51
N GLU A 268 1.35 -10.79 1.76
CA GLU A 268 1.43 -9.73 0.78
C GLU A 268 2.61 -8.81 1.04
N PHE A 269 3.41 -8.56 0.00
CA PHE A 269 4.55 -7.66 0.01
C PHE A 269 4.69 -7.01 -1.36
N MET A 270 4.09 -5.84 -1.56
CA MET A 270 3.98 -5.19 -2.87
C MET A 270 5.33 -4.96 -3.58
N PHE A 271 6.44 -4.90 -2.84
CA PHE A 271 7.76 -4.78 -3.46
C PHE A 271 8.28 -6.08 -4.10
N ALA A 272 7.62 -7.22 -3.87
CA ALA A 272 8.09 -8.52 -4.38
C ALA A 272 8.17 -8.52 -5.91
N LYS A 273 7.15 -8.00 -6.60
CA LYS A 273 7.13 -7.95 -8.08
C LYS A 273 8.33 -7.18 -8.63
N ALA A 274 8.63 -6.01 -8.09
CA ALA A 274 9.77 -5.20 -8.51
C ALA A 274 11.12 -5.83 -8.13
N ASN A 275 11.24 -6.36 -6.90
CA ASN A 275 12.48 -6.95 -6.40
C ASN A 275 12.89 -8.21 -7.18
N TYR A 276 11.93 -9.04 -7.56
CA TYR A 276 12.17 -10.29 -8.30
C TYR A 276 11.94 -10.15 -9.80
N LYS A 277 11.55 -8.96 -10.28
CA LYS A 277 11.24 -8.66 -11.70
C LYS A 277 10.20 -9.62 -12.28
N VAL A 278 9.14 -9.88 -11.51
CA VAL A 278 8.03 -10.75 -11.89
C VAL A 278 6.76 -9.92 -11.99
N ASP A 279 6.09 -9.98 -13.14
CA ASP A 279 4.79 -9.35 -13.37
C ASP A 279 4.69 -7.87 -12.95
N MET A 280 5.77 -7.10 -13.19
CA MET A 280 5.87 -5.69 -12.79
C MET A 280 4.76 -4.83 -13.41
N ALA A 281 4.40 -5.11 -14.67
CA ALA A 281 3.40 -4.33 -15.40
C ALA A 281 2.01 -4.36 -14.74
N SER A 282 1.68 -5.43 -14.01
CA SER A 282 0.40 -5.51 -13.29
C SER A 282 0.26 -4.44 -12.20
N GLN A 283 1.36 -3.93 -11.65
CA GLN A 283 1.31 -2.81 -10.69
C GLN A 283 0.90 -1.50 -11.37
N GLY A 284 1.46 -1.20 -12.55
CA GLY A 284 1.02 -0.07 -13.34
C GLY A 284 -0.44 -0.18 -13.79
N ASP A 285 -0.90 -1.40 -14.12
CA ASP A 285 -2.31 -1.64 -14.48
C ASP A 285 -3.23 -1.46 -13.28
N ALA A 286 -2.84 -1.93 -12.09
CA ALA A 286 -3.57 -1.72 -10.84
C ALA A 286 -3.64 -0.22 -10.48
N LEU A 287 -2.54 0.53 -10.60
CA LEU A 287 -2.55 1.97 -10.40
C LEU A 287 -3.43 2.69 -11.44
N SER A 288 -3.46 2.22 -12.68
CA SER A 288 -4.38 2.75 -13.69
C SER A 288 -5.86 2.54 -13.30
N LEU A 289 -6.18 1.43 -12.63
CA LEU A 289 -7.50 1.22 -12.03
C LEU A 289 -7.73 2.21 -10.89
N ALA A 290 -6.75 2.42 -9.99
CA ALA A 290 -6.84 3.38 -8.90
C ALA A 290 -7.19 4.79 -9.42
N ALA A 291 -6.48 5.25 -10.46
CA ALA A 291 -6.73 6.54 -11.07
C ALA A 291 -8.17 6.65 -11.62
N ARG A 292 -8.63 5.63 -12.35
CA ARG A 292 -10.00 5.62 -12.87
C ARG A 292 -11.06 5.63 -11.77
N LEU A 293 -10.84 4.89 -10.67
CA LEU A 293 -11.78 4.87 -9.54
C LEU A 293 -11.80 6.22 -8.80
N ALA A 294 -10.64 6.86 -8.66
CA ALA A 294 -10.51 8.18 -8.08
C ALA A 294 -11.24 9.24 -8.91
N ASP A 295 -11.05 9.26 -10.22
CA ASP A 295 -11.70 10.21 -11.12
C ASP A 295 -13.22 10.01 -11.22
N LYS A 296 -13.71 8.77 -11.00
CA LYS A 296 -15.14 8.47 -10.88
C LYS A 296 -15.71 8.80 -9.49
N GLY A 297 -14.87 9.10 -8.49
CA GLY A 297 -15.29 9.35 -7.11
C GLY A 297 -15.62 8.07 -6.33
N SER A 298 -15.25 6.89 -6.87
CA SER A 298 -15.40 5.59 -6.19
C SER A 298 -14.25 5.27 -5.24
N LEU A 299 -13.15 6.00 -5.35
CA LEU A 299 -11.98 5.92 -4.48
C LEU A 299 -11.58 7.32 -4.05
N ARG A 300 -11.50 7.57 -2.75
CA ARG A 300 -10.97 8.81 -2.18
C ARG A 300 -9.62 8.56 -1.53
N SER A 301 -8.77 9.59 -1.53
CA SER A 301 -7.47 9.57 -0.88
C SER A 301 -7.59 9.36 0.63
N THR A 302 -6.57 8.77 1.23
CA THR A 302 -6.41 8.61 2.67
C THR A 302 -5.59 9.73 3.30
N LEU A 303 -5.28 10.78 2.53
CA LEU A 303 -4.55 11.96 3.00
C LEU A 303 -5.23 12.58 4.21
N THR A 304 -4.48 12.81 5.28
CA THR A 304 -4.95 13.45 6.51
C THR A 304 -4.25 14.78 6.78
N GLU A 305 -2.98 14.92 6.38
CA GLU A 305 -2.17 16.10 6.63
C GLU A 305 -1.16 16.31 5.50
N THR A 306 -0.86 17.56 5.19
CA THR A 306 0.17 17.92 4.20
C THR A 306 1.21 18.81 4.87
N LEU A 307 2.47 18.40 4.76
CA LEU A 307 3.62 19.20 5.14
C LEU A 307 4.28 19.76 3.87
N THR A 308 4.93 20.91 3.97
CA THR A 308 5.62 21.55 2.84
C THR A 308 7.10 21.72 3.11
N GLY A 309 7.92 21.49 2.09
CA GLY A 309 9.37 21.61 2.12
C GLY A 309 10.08 20.27 2.30
N MET A 310 11.41 20.30 2.14
CA MET A 310 12.30 19.15 2.34
C MET A 310 13.06 19.26 3.70
N THR A 311 12.54 19.95 4.67
CA THR A 311 13.25 20.23 5.95
C THR A 311 12.59 19.53 7.12
#